data_94ae3c97c9f7f7207969febf419c36ae
#
_entry.id   94ae3c97c9f7f7207969febf419c36ae
#
_cell.length_a   1.000
_cell.length_b   1.000
_cell.length_c   1.000
_cell.angle_alpha   90.00
_cell.angle_beta   90.00
_cell.angle_gamma   90.00
#
_symmetry.space_group_name_H-M   'P 1'
#
loop_
_entity.id
_entity.type
_entity.pdbx_description
1 polymer ?
#
loop_
_entity_poly.entity_id
_entity_poly.type
_entity_poly.pdbx_seq_one_letter_code
_entity_poly.pdbx_strand_id
1 'polypeptide(L)'
;MMDIDILPVQRLDFRVFPLPWPFAADRRTEIEDYFTHLRREKPQLWNGRVLLLRDFEISGTTLQGTMFETDYASFIAWRDWGFPDRDVRACFAMGALLSRDGAFLLGVMNSHTAGAGGVYFPSGVLDPGDVVCGRVDFDRNVRREIVEETGLGLDDATTDPWLLVLAHQRVALIKIFRFRKSASEMRASILDHLQKETLSELSDVHIVRDPSDFKPGMPPFVSAFLLHFWTCDRER
;
A
#
# COMPACT_ATOMS: atom_id res chain seq x y z
N MET A 1 -5.10 -4.89 22.01
CA MET A 1 -4.79 -5.63 20.76
C MET A 1 -5.45 -4.86 19.64
N MET A 2 -4.80 -4.63 18.52
CA MET A 2 -5.40 -3.91 17.40
C MET A 2 -6.40 -4.87 16.74
N ASP A 3 -7.68 -4.50 16.65
CA ASP A 3 -8.64 -5.29 15.87
C ASP A 3 -8.29 -5.13 14.39
N ILE A 4 -7.91 -6.25 13.75
CA ILE A 4 -7.59 -6.32 12.33
C ILE A 4 -8.54 -7.37 11.74
N ASP A 5 -9.43 -6.90 10.86
CA ASP A 5 -10.33 -7.77 10.12
C ASP A 5 -9.76 -8.07 8.74
N ILE A 6 -9.85 -9.34 8.32
CA ILE A 6 -9.41 -9.78 6.99
C ILE A 6 -10.56 -10.49 6.30
N LEU A 7 -10.97 -9.96 5.15
CA LEU A 7 -12.15 -10.42 4.42
C LEU A 7 -11.83 -10.63 2.94
N PRO A 8 -12.30 -11.72 2.30
CA PRO A 8 -12.17 -11.89 0.88
C PRO A 8 -13.11 -10.94 0.12
N VAL A 9 -12.60 -10.32 -0.95
CA VAL A 9 -13.35 -9.39 -1.80
C VAL A 9 -13.15 -9.79 -3.26
N GLN A 10 -14.24 -9.90 -4.01
CA GLN A 10 -14.20 -10.24 -5.44
C GLN A 10 -14.36 -9.01 -6.34
N ARG A 11 -15.08 -7.99 -5.87
CA ARG A 11 -15.37 -6.79 -6.64
C ARG A 11 -15.09 -5.54 -5.83
N LEU A 12 -14.40 -4.60 -6.47
CA LEU A 12 -14.13 -3.25 -5.97
C LEU A 12 -14.91 -2.22 -6.81
N ASP A 13 -15.68 -1.36 -6.16
CA ASP A 13 -16.42 -0.27 -6.81
C ASP A 13 -16.22 1.03 -6.03
N PHE A 14 -15.14 1.72 -6.29
CA PHE A 14 -14.79 2.97 -5.64
C PHE A 14 -14.95 4.12 -6.63
N ARG A 15 -15.70 5.15 -6.22
CA ARG A 15 -15.97 6.33 -7.04
C ARG A 15 -15.34 7.56 -6.42
N VAL A 16 -14.87 8.46 -7.28
CA VAL A 16 -14.25 9.71 -6.84
C VAL A 16 -15.23 10.85 -7.02
N PHE A 17 -15.43 11.62 -5.95
CA PHE A 17 -16.26 12.82 -5.94
C PHE A 17 -15.49 14.02 -5.38
N PRO A 18 -15.80 15.24 -5.82
CA PRO A 18 -15.24 16.46 -5.26
C PRO A 18 -15.90 16.74 -3.89
N LEU A 19 -15.30 16.21 -2.83
CA LEU A 19 -15.79 16.43 -1.46
C LEU A 19 -14.86 17.38 -0.71
N PRO A 20 -15.40 18.32 0.08
CA PRO A 20 -14.59 19.16 0.94
C PRO A 20 -13.99 18.33 2.08
N TRP A 21 -12.76 18.66 2.47
CA TRP A 21 -12.12 18.12 3.65
C TRP A 21 -11.83 19.24 4.68
N PRO A 22 -12.71 19.42 5.68
CA PRO A 22 -12.55 20.48 6.67
C PRO A 22 -11.20 20.46 7.38
N PHE A 23 -10.71 19.28 7.77
CA PHE A 23 -9.38 19.12 8.35
C PHE A 23 -8.28 19.82 7.54
N ALA A 24 -8.24 19.59 6.22
CA ALA A 24 -7.24 20.20 5.36
C ALA A 24 -7.45 21.70 5.15
N ALA A 25 -8.71 22.16 5.12
CA ALA A 25 -9.05 23.57 4.97
C ALA A 25 -8.73 24.37 6.24
N ASP A 26 -9.19 23.90 7.39
CA ASP A 26 -9.09 24.61 8.67
C ASP A 26 -7.66 24.66 9.20
N ARG A 27 -6.83 23.67 8.85
CA ARG A 27 -5.44 23.55 9.30
C ARG A 27 -4.40 23.81 8.22
N ARG A 28 -4.77 24.54 7.16
CA ARG A 28 -3.89 24.73 5.97
C ARG A 28 -2.51 25.27 6.34
N THR A 29 -2.41 26.30 7.14
CA THR A 29 -1.12 26.89 7.53
C THR A 29 -0.25 25.90 8.31
N GLU A 30 -0.82 25.18 9.27
CA GLU A 30 -0.09 24.19 10.05
C GLU A 30 0.43 23.03 9.17
N ILE A 31 -0.38 22.61 8.19
CA ILE A 31 -0.02 21.55 7.23
C ILE A 31 1.13 22.01 6.34
N GLU A 32 1.08 23.24 5.83
CA GLU A 32 2.14 23.81 4.98
C GLU A 32 3.46 23.96 5.73
N ASP A 33 3.42 24.44 6.97
CA ASP A 33 4.59 24.55 7.84
C ASP A 33 5.18 23.16 8.14
N TYR A 34 4.34 22.19 8.49
CA TYR A 34 4.75 20.82 8.74
C TYR A 34 5.40 20.19 7.51
N PHE A 35 4.77 20.30 6.34
CA PHE A 35 5.29 19.73 5.11
C PHE A 35 6.60 20.41 4.65
N THR A 36 6.71 21.73 4.87
CA THR A 36 7.95 22.48 4.63
C THR A 36 9.09 21.95 5.50
N HIS A 37 8.80 21.66 6.78
CA HIS A 37 9.78 21.04 7.68
C HIS A 37 10.21 19.65 7.20
N LEU A 38 9.26 18.78 6.85
CA LEU A 38 9.57 17.45 6.31
C LEU A 38 10.44 17.51 5.05
N ARG A 39 10.20 18.46 4.16
CA ARG A 39 10.99 18.64 2.94
C ARG A 39 12.41 19.13 3.18
N ARG A 40 12.71 19.72 4.33
CA ARG A 40 14.12 20.02 4.69
C ARG A 40 14.92 18.76 4.97
N GLU A 41 14.29 17.75 5.56
CA GLU A 41 14.90 16.45 5.84
C GLU A 41 14.84 15.50 4.63
N LYS A 42 13.76 15.58 3.85
CA LYS A 42 13.47 14.73 2.68
C LYS A 42 13.07 15.59 1.47
N PRO A 43 14.05 16.22 0.78
CA PRO A 43 13.79 17.16 -0.32
C PRO A 43 13.01 16.56 -1.49
N GLN A 44 13.05 15.23 -1.64
CA GLN A 44 12.37 14.48 -2.71
C GLN A 44 10.87 14.33 -2.48
N LEU A 45 10.34 14.66 -1.28
CA LEU A 45 8.91 14.55 -1.03
C LEU A 45 8.11 15.44 -1.99
N TRP A 46 7.29 14.78 -2.75
CA TRP A 46 6.39 15.39 -3.73
C TRP A 46 5.09 15.82 -3.06
N ASN A 47 4.52 16.95 -3.47
CA ASN A 47 3.20 17.39 -2.99
C ASN A 47 2.19 17.38 -4.14
N GLY A 48 1.84 16.22 -4.64
CA GLY A 48 0.81 16.10 -5.65
C GLY A 48 -0.56 15.76 -5.10
N ARG A 49 -1.46 15.39 -6.00
CA ARG A 49 -2.83 15.02 -5.64
C ARG A 49 -2.90 13.54 -5.30
N VAL A 50 -3.65 13.22 -4.24
CA VAL A 50 -3.87 11.86 -3.77
C VAL A 50 -5.35 11.63 -3.46
N LEU A 51 -5.76 10.36 -3.39
CA LEU A 51 -7.13 9.97 -3.10
C LEU A 51 -7.23 9.42 -1.67
N LEU A 52 -8.21 9.91 -0.92
CA LEU A 52 -8.58 9.38 0.40
C LEU A 52 -10.00 8.84 0.37
N LEU A 53 -10.27 7.87 1.23
CA LEU A 53 -11.57 7.22 1.38
C LEU A 53 -12.41 7.95 2.41
N ARG A 54 -13.63 8.37 2.02
CA ARG A 54 -14.60 9.01 2.92
C ARG A 54 -15.47 7.95 3.62
N ASP A 55 -16.03 7.05 2.84
CA ASP A 55 -16.91 6.00 3.33
C ASP A 55 -16.75 4.73 2.49
N PHE A 56 -17.14 3.60 3.07
CA PHE A 56 -17.21 2.34 2.34
C PHE A 56 -18.26 1.42 2.96
N GLU A 57 -18.73 0.49 2.13
CA GLU A 57 -19.68 -0.55 2.50
C GLU A 57 -19.24 -1.89 1.91
N ILE A 58 -19.48 -2.95 2.67
CA ILE A 58 -19.27 -4.34 2.22
C ILE A 58 -20.65 -4.98 2.01
N SER A 59 -20.93 -5.37 0.77
CA SER A 59 -22.16 -6.05 0.40
C SER A 59 -21.82 -7.39 -0.26
N GLY A 60 -21.98 -8.47 0.50
CA GLY A 60 -21.52 -9.81 0.11
C GLY A 60 -20.01 -9.81 -0.13
N THR A 61 -19.56 -10.06 -1.36
CA THR A 61 -18.13 -10.02 -1.76
C THR A 61 -17.74 -8.74 -2.50
N THR A 62 -18.62 -7.75 -2.53
CA THR A 62 -18.36 -6.44 -3.15
C THR A 62 -17.99 -5.43 -2.07
N LEU A 63 -16.88 -4.77 -2.25
CA LEU A 63 -16.48 -3.58 -1.49
C LEU A 63 -16.69 -2.35 -2.37
N GLN A 64 -17.51 -1.43 -1.90
CA GLN A 64 -17.78 -0.17 -2.57
C GLN A 64 -17.46 1.00 -1.66
N GLY A 65 -17.07 2.14 -2.23
CA GLY A 65 -16.72 3.31 -1.43
C GLY A 65 -16.67 4.61 -2.21
N THR A 66 -16.65 5.68 -1.45
CA THR A 66 -16.53 7.06 -1.94
C THR A 66 -15.17 7.61 -1.61
N MET A 67 -14.43 8.02 -2.62
CA MET A 67 -13.13 8.66 -2.48
C MET A 67 -13.18 10.13 -2.87
N PHE A 68 -12.26 10.90 -2.36
CA PHE A 68 -12.07 12.30 -2.70
C PHE A 68 -10.60 12.64 -2.86
N GLU A 69 -10.35 13.69 -3.59
CA GLU A 69 -9.01 14.17 -3.90
C GLU A 69 -8.54 15.22 -2.91
N THR A 70 -7.30 15.09 -2.44
CA THR A 70 -6.61 16.07 -1.60
C THR A 70 -5.15 16.21 -2.02
N ASP A 71 -4.37 17.07 -1.38
CA ASP A 71 -2.92 17.15 -1.58
C ASP A 71 -2.17 16.21 -0.62
N TYR A 72 -0.99 15.76 -1.05
CA TYR A 72 -0.15 14.83 -0.29
C TYR A 72 0.31 15.40 1.05
N ALA A 73 0.54 16.72 1.14
CA ALA A 73 0.90 17.39 2.39
C ALA A 73 -0.20 17.23 3.46
N SER A 74 -1.46 17.41 3.06
CA SER A 74 -2.62 17.20 3.94
C SER A 74 -2.76 15.75 4.39
N PHE A 75 -2.55 14.79 3.47
CA PHE A 75 -2.56 13.37 3.79
C PHE A 75 -1.48 13.00 4.80
N ILE A 76 -0.23 13.44 4.57
CA ILE A 76 0.91 13.12 5.44
C ILE A 76 0.71 13.75 6.82
N ALA A 77 0.30 15.01 6.90
CA ALA A 77 0.03 15.69 8.17
C ALA A 77 -1.08 14.94 8.95
N TRP A 78 -2.19 14.61 8.32
CA TRP A 78 -3.27 13.84 8.92
C TRP A 78 -2.80 12.48 9.46
N ARG A 79 -1.99 11.76 8.68
CA ARG A 79 -1.42 10.47 9.08
C ARG A 79 -0.49 10.60 10.29
N ASP A 80 0.46 11.51 10.21
CA ASP A 80 1.53 11.67 11.20
C ASP A 80 1.05 12.32 12.50
N TRP A 81 -0.06 13.08 12.44
CA TRP A 81 -0.74 13.60 13.63
C TRP A 81 -1.74 12.61 14.25
N GLY A 82 -1.67 11.35 13.87
CA GLY A 82 -2.45 10.26 14.47
C GLY A 82 -3.89 10.16 14.00
N PHE A 83 -4.17 10.58 12.76
CA PHE A 83 -5.51 10.48 12.14
C PHE A 83 -6.58 11.26 12.91
N PRO A 84 -6.45 12.58 13.08
CA PRO A 84 -7.40 13.37 13.88
C PRO A 84 -8.83 13.40 13.32
N ASP A 85 -8.99 13.36 11.99
CA ASP A 85 -10.29 13.15 11.35
C ASP A 85 -10.51 11.64 11.21
N ARG A 86 -11.46 11.08 11.96
CA ARG A 86 -11.78 9.66 12.00
C ARG A 86 -12.76 9.22 10.92
N ASP A 87 -13.39 10.15 10.22
CA ASP A 87 -14.33 9.89 9.13
C ASP A 87 -13.62 9.66 7.79
N VAL A 88 -12.30 9.84 7.78
CA VAL A 88 -11.45 9.62 6.60
C VAL A 88 -10.54 8.43 6.84
N ARG A 89 -10.26 7.65 5.78
CA ARG A 89 -9.35 6.51 5.82
C ARG A 89 -8.33 6.57 4.67
N ALA A 90 -7.14 6.06 4.95
CA ALA A 90 -6.15 5.76 3.92
C ALA A 90 -6.53 4.42 3.26
N CYS A 91 -6.96 4.45 2.01
CA CYS A 91 -7.21 3.26 1.20
C CYS A 91 -6.11 3.12 0.16
N PHE A 92 -5.53 1.93 0.05
CA PHE A 92 -4.42 1.66 -0.86
C PHE A 92 -4.37 0.18 -1.26
N ALA A 93 -3.75 -0.10 -2.41
CA ALA A 93 -3.51 -1.46 -2.88
C ALA A 93 -2.07 -1.89 -2.59
N MET A 94 -1.89 -3.19 -2.32
CA MET A 94 -0.58 -3.82 -2.11
C MET A 94 -0.49 -5.10 -2.92
N GLY A 95 0.67 -5.33 -3.54
CA GLY A 95 0.98 -6.56 -4.27
C GLY A 95 1.79 -7.52 -3.41
N ALA A 96 1.17 -8.54 -2.86
CA ALA A 96 1.86 -9.58 -2.11
C ALA A 96 2.59 -10.54 -3.06
N LEU A 97 3.90 -10.39 -3.16
CA LEU A 97 4.75 -11.18 -4.06
C LEU A 97 5.03 -12.55 -3.45
N LEU A 98 4.42 -13.59 -4.00
CA LEU A 98 4.58 -14.97 -3.54
C LEU A 98 5.42 -15.78 -4.53
N SER A 99 6.54 -16.28 -4.08
CA SER A 99 7.46 -17.13 -4.87
C SER A 99 6.94 -18.56 -5.03
N ARG A 100 7.50 -19.28 -5.98
CA ARG A 100 7.21 -20.72 -6.22
C ARG A 100 7.50 -21.59 -4.99
N ASP A 101 8.50 -21.23 -4.19
CA ASP A 101 8.91 -21.93 -2.97
C ASP A 101 8.17 -21.44 -1.70
N GLY A 102 7.03 -20.75 -1.88
CA GLY A 102 6.10 -20.40 -0.80
C GLY A 102 6.54 -19.24 0.09
N ALA A 103 7.55 -18.47 -0.31
CA ALA A 103 8.02 -17.33 0.45
C ALA A 103 7.40 -16.03 -0.10
N PHE A 104 7.08 -15.09 0.78
CA PHE A 104 6.73 -13.73 0.42
C PHE A 104 7.97 -12.84 0.34
N LEU A 105 7.94 -11.87 -0.59
CA LEU A 105 8.99 -10.86 -0.72
C LEU A 105 8.38 -9.49 -0.38
N LEU A 106 9.01 -8.78 0.55
CA LEU A 106 8.63 -7.46 1.01
C LEU A 106 9.74 -6.46 0.70
N GLY A 107 9.39 -5.27 0.25
CA GLY A 107 10.34 -4.17 0.08
C GLY A 107 10.77 -3.60 1.43
N VAL A 108 12.03 -3.22 1.55
CA VAL A 108 12.57 -2.43 2.66
C VAL A 108 12.69 -0.99 2.18
N MET A 109 11.89 -0.09 2.75
CA MET A 109 11.80 1.30 2.31
C MET A 109 13.10 2.07 2.58
N ASN A 110 13.53 2.81 1.57
CA ASN A 110 14.75 3.62 1.64
C ASN A 110 14.59 4.82 2.59
N SER A 111 15.69 5.30 3.13
CA SER A 111 15.74 6.36 4.16
C SER A 111 15.17 7.71 3.69
N HIS A 112 15.18 8.00 2.40
CA HIS A 112 14.67 9.25 1.83
C HIS A 112 13.14 9.24 1.61
N THR A 113 12.48 8.08 1.71
CA THR A 113 11.02 7.97 1.51
C THR A 113 10.23 8.36 2.75
N ALA A 114 8.94 8.64 2.58
CA ALA A 114 8.03 8.90 3.70
C ALA A 114 7.80 7.67 4.60
N GLY A 115 8.07 6.47 4.09
CA GLY A 115 7.96 5.19 4.78
C GLY A 115 9.29 4.61 5.26
N ALA A 116 10.34 5.44 5.41
CA ALA A 116 11.70 5.01 5.71
C ALA A 116 11.81 3.91 6.78
N GLY A 117 12.52 2.83 6.46
CA GLY A 117 12.70 1.67 7.34
C GLY A 117 11.48 0.76 7.46
N GLY A 118 10.36 1.09 6.81
CA GLY A 118 9.20 0.22 6.71
C GLY A 118 9.50 -1.03 5.87
N VAL A 119 8.90 -2.17 6.24
CA VAL A 119 9.04 -3.44 5.53
C VAL A 119 7.65 -3.94 5.16
N TYR A 120 7.28 -3.81 3.90
CA TYR A 120 5.94 -4.16 3.42
C TYR A 120 5.93 -4.49 1.92
N PHE A 121 4.79 -4.97 1.44
CA PHE A 121 4.60 -5.28 0.02
C PHE A 121 4.63 -4.02 -0.85
N PRO A 122 5.06 -4.10 -2.12
CA PRO A 122 4.95 -3.02 -3.07
C PRO A 122 3.57 -2.37 -3.05
N SER A 123 3.54 -1.05 -2.94
CA SER A 123 2.29 -0.28 -2.84
C SER A 123 2.52 1.20 -3.04
N GLY A 124 1.62 1.84 -3.76
CA GLY A 124 1.62 3.30 -3.92
C GLY A 124 0.38 3.96 -3.37
N VAL A 125 0.48 5.25 -3.16
CA VAL A 125 -0.67 6.10 -2.83
C VAL A 125 -1.51 6.25 -4.10
N LEU A 126 -2.81 6.03 -3.98
CA LEU A 126 -3.74 6.26 -5.08
C LEU A 126 -3.75 7.75 -5.47
N ASP A 127 -3.71 8.02 -6.75
CA ASP A 127 -3.73 9.36 -7.30
C ASP A 127 -4.79 9.49 -8.42
N PRO A 128 -5.03 10.72 -8.96
CA PRO A 128 -5.98 10.90 -10.06
C PRO A 128 -5.65 10.11 -11.35
N GLY A 129 -4.40 9.70 -11.55
CA GLY A 129 -3.98 8.84 -12.66
C GLY A 129 -4.54 7.42 -12.56
N ASP A 130 -4.92 6.98 -11.35
CA ASP A 130 -5.54 5.67 -11.12
C ASP A 130 -7.06 5.68 -11.34
N VAL A 131 -7.64 6.82 -11.78
CA VAL A 131 -9.08 6.97 -12.00
C VAL A 131 -9.43 6.79 -13.46
N VAL A 132 -10.29 5.82 -13.76
CA VAL A 132 -10.80 5.55 -15.09
C VAL A 132 -12.33 5.68 -15.08
N CYS A 133 -12.87 6.58 -15.89
CA CYS A 133 -14.32 6.85 -15.95
C CYS A 133 -14.97 7.10 -14.57
N GLY A 134 -14.28 7.85 -13.71
CA GLY A 134 -14.75 8.21 -12.36
C GLY A 134 -14.64 7.09 -11.31
N ARG A 135 -14.01 5.97 -11.64
CA ARG A 135 -13.77 4.83 -10.75
C ARG A 135 -12.28 4.58 -10.56
N VAL A 136 -11.89 4.17 -9.36
CA VAL A 136 -10.49 3.82 -9.05
C VAL A 136 -10.18 2.44 -9.59
N ASP A 137 -9.09 2.34 -10.37
CA ASP A 137 -8.55 1.08 -10.90
C ASP A 137 -7.40 0.58 -10.02
N PHE A 138 -7.74 -0.17 -8.98
CA PHE A 138 -6.76 -0.75 -8.05
C PHE A 138 -5.87 -1.82 -8.70
N ASP A 139 -6.37 -2.55 -9.70
CA ASP A 139 -5.56 -3.53 -10.42
C ASP A 139 -4.43 -2.86 -11.21
N ARG A 140 -4.75 -1.76 -11.89
CA ARG A 140 -3.76 -0.96 -12.61
C ARG A 140 -2.75 -0.35 -11.66
N ASN A 141 -3.19 0.24 -10.54
CA ASN A 141 -2.33 0.81 -9.52
C ASN A 141 -1.34 -0.24 -9.00
N VAL A 142 -1.82 -1.35 -8.43
CA VAL A 142 -0.93 -2.35 -7.81
C VAL A 142 0.05 -2.98 -8.79
N ARG A 143 -0.37 -3.18 -10.05
CA ARG A 143 0.52 -3.72 -11.09
C ARG A 143 1.62 -2.73 -11.47
N ARG A 144 1.28 -1.45 -11.57
CA ARG A 144 2.24 -0.38 -11.83
C ARG A 144 3.28 -0.31 -10.71
N GLU A 145 2.83 -0.27 -9.44
CA GLU A 145 3.72 -0.20 -8.28
C GLU A 145 4.67 -1.40 -8.20
N ILE A 146 4.18 -2.63 -8.45
CA ILE A 146 5.05 -3.81 -8.48
C ILE A 146 6.17 -3.63 -9.52
N VAL A 147 5.83 -3.20 -10.73
CA VAL A 147 6.80 -3.03 -11.81
C VAL A 147 7.78 -1.90 -11.50
N GLU A 148 7.28 -0.75 -11.04
CA GLU A 148 8.09 0.43 -10.71
C GLU A 148 9.05 0.15 -9.54
N GLU A 149 8.54 -0.41 -8.43
CA GLU A 149 9.37 -0.64 -7.25
C GLU A 149 10.32 -1.85 -7.38
N THR A 150 9.97 -2.86 -8.19
CA THR A 150 10.69 -4.14 -8.18
C THR A 150 11.30 -4.55 -9.53
N GLY A 151 10.87 -3.95 -10.63
CA GLY A 151 11.26 -4.37 -11.98
C GLY A 151 10.74 -5.75 -12.39
N LEU A 152 9.90 -6.40 -11.61
CA LEU A 152 9.36 -7.71 -11.93
C LEU A 152 8.29 -7.61 -13.02
N GLY A 153 8.48 -8.32 -14.12
CA GLY A 153 7.44 -8.53 -15.12
C GLY A 153 6.30 -9.40 -14.56
N LEU A 154 5.06 -9.06 -14.93
CA LEU A 154 3.84 -9.74 -14.42
C LEU A 154 3.21 -10.73 -15.39
N ASP A 155 3.82 -10.96 -16.57
CA ASP A 155 3.26 -11.81 -17.63
C ASP A 155 3.10 -13.27 -17.20
N ASP A 156 4.03 -13.76 -16.36
CA ASP A 156 4.04 -15.14 -15.84
C ASP A 156 3.42 -15.26 -14.44
N ALA A 157 2.93 -14.17 -13.88
CA ALA A 157 2.32 -14.18 -12.55
C ALA A 157 0.81 -14.46 -12.63
N THR A 158 0.34 -15.39 -11.79
CA THR A 158 -1.10 -15.57 -11.55
C THR A 158 -1.52 -14.80 -10.30
N THR A 159 -2.79 -14.39 -10.22
CA THR A 159 -3.29 -13.60 -9.09
C THR A 159 -4.44 -14.28 -8.38
N ASP A 160 -4.49 -14.11 -7.07
CA ASP A 160 -5.63 -14.47 -6.24
C ASP A 160 -6.68 -13.33 -6.19
N PRO A 161 -7.89 -13.60 -5.70
CA PRO A 161 -8.85 -12.56 -5.34
C PRO A 161 -8.26 -11.56 -4.33
N TRP A 162 -8.86 -10.39 -4.24
CA TRP A 162 -8.47 -9.39 -3.25
C TRP A 162 -8.78 -9.84 -1.82
N LEU A 163 -7.89 -9.50 -0.90
CA LEU A 163 -8.15 -9.54 0.54
C LEU A 163 -8.20 -8.10 1.06
N LEU A 164 -9.31 -7.75 1.68
CA LEU A 164 -9.46 -6.51 2.43
C LEU A 164 -8.88 -6.71 3.82
N VAL A 165 -7.97 -5.84 4.24
CA VAL A 165 -7.44 -5.79 5.61
C VAL A 165 -7.81 -4.44 6.22
N LEU A 166 -8.66 -4.47 7.23
CA LEU A 166 -9.08 -3.30 7.99
C LEU A 166 -8.22 -3.14 9.24
N ALA A 167 -7.55 -2.01 9.36
CA ALA A 167 -6.66 -1.72 10.50
C ALA A 167 -6.76 -0.23 10.88
N HIS A 168 -7.63 0.11 11.83
CA HIS A 168 -7.94 1.50 12.21
C HIS A 168 -8.36 2.36 11.00
N GLN A 169 -7.61 3.44 10.75
CA GLN A 169 -7.83 4.35 9.62
C GLN A 169 -7.18 3.87 8.31
N ARG A 170 -6.81 2.58 8.21
CA ARG A 170 -6.24 1.98 7.00
C ARG A 170 -7.18 0.91 6.44
N VAL A 171 -7.40 1.01 5.13
CA VAL A 171 -8.12 0.03 4.31
C VAL A 171 -7.13 -0.48 3.28
N ALA A 172 -6.44 -1.58 3.61
CA ALA A 172 -5.47 -2.18 2.72
C ALA A 172 -6.15 -3.24 1.84
N LEU A 173 -6.03 -3.11 0.54
CA LEU A 173 -6.46 -4.09 -0.44
C LEU A 173 -5.23 -4.87 -0.90
N ILE A 174 -5.12 -6.12 -0.47
CA ILE A 174 -3.95 -6.97 -0.76
C ILE A 174 -4.31 -7.99 -1.82
N LYS A 175 -3.54 -8.02 -2.90
CA LYS A 175 -3.64 -9.01 -3.96
C LYS A 175 -2.37 -9.85 -4.01
N ILE A 176 -2.51 -11.17 -3.97
CA ILE A 176 -1.37 -12.08 -4.07
C ILE A 176 -1.01 -12.26 -5.55
N PHE A 177 0.24 -12.06 -5.86
CA PHE A 177 0.85 -12.35 -7.16
C PHE A 177 1.78 -13.56 -7.01
N ARG A 178 1.38 -14.69 -7.60
CA ARG A 178 2.10 -15.95 -7.54
C ARG A 178 3.07 -16.08 -8.72
N PHE A 179 4.36 -16.05 -8.43
CA PHE A 179 5.42 -16.14 -9.41
C PHE A 179 5.92 -17.57 -9.58
N ARG A 180 6.40 -17.91 -10.79
CA ARG A 180 7.05 -19.19 -11.09
C ARG A 180 8.52 -19.26 -10.65
N LYS A 181 9.10 -18.14 -10.27
CA LYS A 181 10.47 -18.00 -9.77
C LYS A 181 10.55 -18.34 -8.28
N SER A 182 11.69 -18.82 -7.82
CA SER A 182 11.99 -18.95 -6.38
C SER A 182 12.21 -17.59 -5.73
N ALA A 183 12.12 -17.53 -4.42
CA ALA A 183 12.35 -16.28 -3.67
C ALA A 183 13.75 -15.71 -3.91
N SER A 184 14.76 -16.57 -4.04
CA SER A 184 16.14 -16.15 -4.31
C SER A 184 16.30 -15.57 -5.73
N GLU A 185 15.65 -16.15 -6.73
CA GLU A 185 15.66 -15.63 -8.11
C GLU A 185 14.93 -14.29 -8.19
N MET A 186 13.77 -14.17 -7.54
CA MET A 186 13.02 -12.93 -7.49
C MET A 186 13.84 -11.82 -6.78
N ARG A 187 14.40 -12.12 -5.61
CA ARG A 187 15.23 -11.17 -4.87
C ARG A 187 16.41 -10.70 -5.69
N ALA A 188 17.12 -11.60 -6.36
CA ALA A 188 18.25 -11.23 -7.22
C ALA A 188 17.82 -10.29 -8.37
N SER A 189 16.69 -10.59 -9.02
CA SER A 189 16.13 -9.73 -10.07
C SER A 189 15.75 -8.35 -9.57
N ILE A 190 15.12 -8.27 -8.38
CA ILE A 190 14.74 -6.99 -7.77
C ILE A 190 15.99 -6.17 -7.42
N LEU A 191 16.98 -6.77 -6.76
CA LEU A 191 18.22 -6.07 -6.40
C LEU A 191 18.99 -5.55 -7.63
N ASP A 192 19.00 -6.30 -8.73
CA ASP A 192 19.57 -5.83 -10.00
C ASP A 192 18.79 -4.63 -10.58
N HIS A 193 17.46 -4.60 -10.44
CA HIS A 193 16.64 -3.45 -10.81
C HIS A 193 16.98 -2.24 -9.93
N LEU A 194 16.98 -2.38 -8.60
CA LEU A 194 17.26 -1.29 -7.67
C LEU A 194 18.63 -0.64 -7.90
N GLN A 195 19.65 -1.44 -8.30
CA GLN A 195 20.98 -0.93 -8.61
C GLN A 195 21.03 -0.04 -9.87
N LYS A 196 20.05 -0.16 -10.76
CA LYS A 196 19.98 0.63 -11.99
C LYS A 196 19.21 1.93 -11.81
N GLU A 197 18.46 2.06 -10.73
CA GLU A 197 17.71 3.26 -10.42
C GLU A 197 18.59 4.31 -9.73
N THR A 198 18.44 5.56 -10.14
CA THR A 198 19.18 6.68 -9.53
C THR A 198 18.68 6.98 -8.12
N LEU A 199 17.40 6.76 -7.85
CA LEU A 199 16.75 7.06 -6.58
C LEU A 199 15.64 6.03 -6.31
N SER A 200 16.06 4.80 -5.99
CA SER A 200 15.11 3.73 -5.72
C SER A 200 14.34 3.95 -4.41
N GLU A 201 13.03 3.73 -4.41
CA GLU A 201 12.21 3.76 -3.20
C GLU A 201 12.55 2.64 -2.22
N LEU A 202 13.01 1.51 -2.72
CA LEU A 202 13.45 0.38 -1.90
C LEU A 202 14.97 0.38 -1.74
N SER A 203 15.44 0.04 -0.54
CA SER A 203 16.86 -0.17 -0.23
C SER A 203 17.26 -1.64 -0.28
N ASP A 204 16.33 -2.55 -0.04
CA ASP A 204 16.54 -4.02 -0.02
C ASP A 204 15.20 -4.75 -0.15
N VAL A 205 15.26 -6.09 -0.25
CA VAL A 205 14.12 -6.99 -0.25
C VAL A 205 14.25 -8.00 0.88
N HIS A 206 13.22 -8.09 1.71
CA HIS A 206 13.13 -9.05 2.80
C HIS A 206 12.28 -10.25 2.40
N ILE A 207 12.81 -11.46 2.57
CA ILE A 207 12.11 -12.72 2.32
C ILE A 207 11.48 -13.20 3.62
N VAL A 208 10.20 -13.56 3.56
CA VAL A 208 9.42 -14.04 4.72
C VAL A 208 8.80 -15.39 4.39
N ARG A 209 9.16 -16.43 5.15
CA ARG A 209 8.67 -17.80 5.01
C ARG A 209 7.75 -18.21 6.14
N ASP A 210 8.01 -17.69 7.32
CA ASP A 210 7.24 -17.98 8.52
C ASP A 210 7.34 -16.81 9.52
N PRO A 211 6.62 -16.82 10.66
CA PRO A 211 6.63 -15.74 11.63
C PRO A 211 8.00 -15.41 12.26
N SER A 212 8.99 -16.31 12.20
CA SER A 212 10.34 -16.03 12.71
C SER A 212 11.10 -15.01 11.83
N ASP A 213 10.66 -14.83 10.58
CA ASP A 213 11.20 -13.83 9.66
C ASP A 213 10.63 -12.42 9.88
N PHE A 214 9.68 -12.24 10.81
CA PHE A 214 9.09 -10.91 11.06
C PHE A 214 10.14 -9.96 11.64
N LYS A 215 10.16 -8.73 11.12
CA LYS A 215 11.11 -7.70 11.51
C LYS A 215 10.40 -6.48 12.12
N PRO A 216 11.11 -5.73 12.99
CA PRO A 216 10.73 -4.35 13.29
C PRO A 216 10.56 -3.57 11.99
N GLY A 217 9.53 -2.72 11.90
CA GLY A 217 9.21 -1.99 10.67
C GLY A 217 8.15 -2.66 9.80
N MET A 218 7.81 -3.93 10.02
CA MET A 218 6.63 -4.55 9.40
C MET A 218 5.35 -4.02 10.06
N PRO A 219 4.45 -3.38 9.31
CA PRO A 219 3.18 -2.92 9.87
C PRO A 219 2.35 -4.10 10.40
N PRO A 220 1.65 -3.94 11.54
CA PRO A 220 0.85 -5.02 12.13
C PRO A 220 -0.18 -5.65 11.17
N PHE A 221 -0.74 -4.87 10.25
CA PHE A 221 -1.70 -5.39 9.27
C PHE A 221 -1.04 -6.28 8.20
N VAL A 222 0.25 -6.05 7.88
CA VAL A 222 1.02 -6.93 6.97
C VAL A 222 1.32 -8.26 7.67
N SER A 223 1.75 -8.22 8.93
CA SER A 223 1.99 -9.43 9.73
C SER A 223 0.70 -10.23 9.93
N ALA A 224 -0.43 -9.56 10.17
CA ALA A 224 -1.73 -10.20 10.29
C ALA A 224 -2.17 -10.89 8.98
N PHE A 225 -1.96 -10.22 7.83
CA PHE A 225 -2.22 -10.81 6.52
C PHE A 225 -1.39 -12.09 6.31
N LEU A 226 -0.10 -12.08 6.61
CA LEU A 226 0.78 -13.23 6.46
C LEU A 226 0.35 -14.40 7.35
N LEU A 227 0.00 -14.13 8.61
CA LEU A 227 -0.53 -15.14 9.53
C LEU A 227 -1.85 -15.73 9.04
N HIS A 228 -2.76 -14.89 8.56
CA HIS A 228 -4.03 -15.33 7.98
C HIS A 228 -3.80 -16.22 6.75
N PHE A 229 -2.91 -15.82 5.83
CA PHE A 229 -2.58 -16.61 4.65
C PHE A 229 -2.11 -18.02 5.04
N TRP A 230 -1.13 -18.16 5.92
CA TRP A 230 -0.61 -19.47 6.32
C TRP A 230 -1.61 -20.32 7.10
N THR A 231 -2.55 -19.71 7.80
CA THR A 231 -3.64 -20.46 8.47
C THR A 231 -4.59 -21.05 7.43
N CYS A 232 -5.03 -20.24 6.47
CA CYS A 232 -5.94 -20.71 5.42
C CYS A 232 -5.28 -21.68 4.42
N ASP A 233 -3.96 -21.57 4.17
CA ASP A 233 -3.23 -22.45 3.26
C ASP A 233 -2.99 -23.83 3.86
N ARG A 234 -2.89 -23.94 5.19
CA ARG A 234 -2.78 -25.24 5.91
C ARG A 234 -4.08 -26.04 5.96
N GLU A 235 -5.21 -25.38 5.72
CA GLU A 235 -6.53 -26.01 5.72
C GLU A 235 -6.97 -26.51 4.32
N ARG A 236 -6.16 -26.28 3.28
CA ARG A 236 -6.35 -26.73 1.90
C ARG A 236 -5.50 -27.95 1.57
#